data_83a53c1a40f45ff6fda94da670ae9dbe
#
_entry.id   83a53c1a40f45ff6fda94da670ae9dbe
#
_cell.length_a   1.000
_cell.length_b   1.000
_cell.length_c   1.000
_cell.angle_alpha   90.00
_cell.angle_beta   90.00
_cell.angle_gamma   90.00
#
_symmetry.space_group_name_H-M   'P 1'
#
loop_
_entity.id
_entity.type
_entity.pdbx_description
1 polymer ?
#
loop_
_entity_poly.entity_id
_entity_poly.type
_entity_poly.pdbx_seq_one_letter_code
_entity_poly.pdbx_strand_id
1 'polypeptide(L)' 'MKLSKFYQFLYGHAVITLLRKGQTLYSGPLNGIPDSFDDLTVLDFKGTNTGFTFFVK' A
#
# COMPACT_ATOMS: atom_id res chain seq x y z
N MET A 1 -3.97 -11.23 -3.10
CA MET A 1 -2.52 -11.08 -3.29
C MET A 1 -1.94 -10.29 -2.13
N LYS A 2 -0.78 -10.70 -1.63
CA LYS A 2 -0.15 -10.01 -0.50
C LYS A 2 0.40 -8.66 -0.93
N LEU A 3 0.34 -7.68 -0.02
CA LEU A 3 0.82 -6.34 -0.29
C LEU A 3 2.28 -6.32 -0.77
N SER A 4 3.13 -7.16 -0.16
CA SER A 4 4.55 -7.20 -0.52
C SER A 4 4.80 -7.56 -1.99
N LYS A 5 3.86 -8.23 -2.64
CA LYS A 5 3.99 -8.57 -4.06
C LYS A 5 3.99 -7.34 -4.96
N PHE A 6 3.43 -6.23 -4.50
CA PHE A 6 3.37 -5.00 -5.27
C PHE A 6 4.65 -4.19 -5.17
N TYR A 7 5.49 -4.44 -4.17
CA TYR A 7 6.67 -3.60 -3.92
C TYR A 7 7.64 -3.57 -5.08
N GLN A 8 7.76 -4.68 -5.80
CA GLN A 8 8.69 -4.77 -6.92
C GLN A 8 8.28 -3.91 -8.12
N PHE A 9 7.04 -3.45 -8.15
CA PHE A 9 6.53 -2.61 -9.23
C PHE A 9 6.48 -1.13 -8.87
N LEU A 10 6.92 -0.79 -7.66
CA LEU A 10 6.77 0.56 -7.12
C LEU A 10 8.11 1.15 -6.74
N TYR A 11 8.22 2.47 -6.87
CA TYR A 11 9.40 3.18 -6.40
C TYR A 11 9.34 3.34 -4.89
N GLY A 12 10.52 3.31 -4.24
CA GLY A 12 10.58 3.40 -2.78
C GLY A 12 10.01 4.69 -2.21
N HIS A 13 9.98 5.77 -2.98
CA HIS A 13 9.42 7.06 -2.54
C HIS A 13 8.02 7.32 -3.07
N ALA A 14 7.39 6.37 -3.77
CA ALA A 14 5.99 6.51 -4.17
C ALA A 14 5.11 6.60 -2.92
N VAL A 15 4.12 7.48 -2.95
CA VAL A 15 3.21 7.63 -1.80
C VAL A 15 2.18 6.52 -1.83
N ILE A 16 2.11 5.77 -0.73
CA ILE A 16 1.20 4.63 -0.59
C ILE A 16 0.22 4.94 0.53
N THR A 17 -1.05 4.70 0.27
CA THR A 17 -2.09 4.79 1.28
C THR A 17 -2.73 3.42 1.43
N LEU A 18 -2.80 2.92 2.66
CA LEU A 18 -3.44 1.64 2.96
C LEU A 18 -4.75 1.89 3.68
N LEU A 19 -5.83 1.37 3.12
CA LEU A 19 -7.16 1.52 3.70
C LEU A 19 -7.75 0.15 4.02
N ARG A 20 -8.29 0.03 5.24
CA ARG A 20 -9.05 -1.15 5.66
C ARG A 20 -10.40 -0.67 6.17
N LYS A 21 -11.48 -1.09 5.48
CA LYS A 21 -12.85 -0.72 5.86
C LYS A 21 -13.01 0.79 6.07
N GLY A 22 -12.39 1.56 5.17
CA GLY A 22 -12.46 3.02 5.23
C GLY A 22 -11.50 3.67 6.20
N GLN A 23 -10.72 2.89 6.95
CA GLN A 23 -9.76 3.42 7.90
C GLN A 23 -8.35 3.41 7.32
N THR A 24 -7.64 4.52 7.43
CA THR A 24 -6.26 4.62 6.95
C THR A 24 -5.33 3.92 7.93
N LEU A 25 -4.63 2.89 7.46
CA LEU A 25 -3.63 2.18 8.25
C LEU A 25 -2.25 2.80 8.11
N TYR A 26 -1.96 3.34 6.94
CA TYR A 26 -0.65 3.94 6.63
C TYR A 26 -0.81 4.91 5.48
N SER A 27 -0.06 6.00 5.52
CA SER A 27 0.03 6.93 4.41
C SER A 27 1.42 7.53 4.42
N GLY A 28 2.16 7.36 3.32
CA GLY A 28 3.52 7.86 3.24
C GLY A 28 4.31 7.10 2.19
N PRO A 29 5.65 7.30 2.15
CA PRO A 29 6.47 6.66 1.13
C PRO A 29 6.53 5.14 1.32
N LEU A 30 6.66 4.43 0.21
CA LEU A 30 6.72 2.97 0.22
C LEU A 30 7.85 2.45 1.13
N ASN A 31 9.00 3.09 1.08
CA ASN A 31 10.15 2.65 1.86
C ASN A 31 9.98 2.85 3.37
N GLY A 32 8.92 3.52 3.80
CA GLY A 32 8.60 3.69 5.22
C GLY A 32 7.53 2.74 5.73
N ILE A 33 6.98 1.87 4.88
CA ILE A 33 5.93 0.95 5.30
C ILE A 33 6.48 -0.07 6.30
N PRO A 34 5.81 -0.22 7.46
CA PRO A 34 6.22 -1.26 8.43
C PRO A 34 6.13 -2.65 7.83
N ASP A 35 7.11 -3.50 8.14
CA ASP A 35 7.15 -4.87 7.66
C ASP A 35 5.92 -5.69 8.08
N SER A 36 5.30 -5.31 9.19
CA SER A 36 4.10 -5.99 9.67
C SER A 36 2.94 -5.94 8.69
N PHE A 37 2.97 -5.03 7.71
CA PHE A 37 1.92 -4.91 6.71
C PHE A 37 2.17 -5.76 5.46
N ASP A 38 3.33 -6.39 5.34
CA ASP A 38 3.73 -7.12 4.12
C ASP A 38 2.76 -8.25 3.75
N ASP A 39 2.16 -8.88 4.73
CA ASP A 39 1.26 -10.02 4.53
C ASP A 39 -0.22 -9.64 4.37
N LEU A 40 -0.54 -8.34 4.39
CA LEU A 40 -1.92 -7.91 4.19
C LEU A 40 -2.40 -8.32 2.81
N THR A 41 -3.65 -8.79 2.76
CA THR A 41 -4.27 -9.18 1.49
C THR A 41 -4.83 -7.94 0.80
N VAL A 42 -4.38 -7.69 -0.42
CA VAL A 42 -4.88 -6.57 -1.23
C VAL A 42 -6.16 -7.00 -1.92
N LEU A 43 -7.24 -6.27 -1.69
CA LEU A 43 -8.53 -6.52 -2.32
C LEU A 43 -8.68 -5.73 -3.61
N ASP A 44 -8.12 -4.52 -3.64
CA ASP A 44 -8.22 -3.64 -4.80
C ASP A 44 -7.15 -2.56 -4.67
N PHE A 45 -6.89 -1.84 -5.75
CA PHE A 45 -5.95 -0.73 -5.72
C PHE A 45 -6.30 0.29 -6.79
N LYS A 46 -5.86 1.53 -6.57
CA LYS A 46 -6.05 2.63 -7.53
C LYS A 46 -4.76 3.43 -7.63
N GLY A 47 -4.45 3.89 -8.84
CA GLY A 47 -3.37 4.86 -9.03
C GLY A 47 -3.82 6.26 -8.64
N THR A 48 -2.87 7.04 -8.12
CA THR A 48 -3.09 8.46 -7.81
C THR A 48 -2.00 9.27 -8.48
N ASN A 49 -2.08 10.59 -8.40
CA ASN A 49 -1.07 11.46 -8.99
C ASN A 49 0.31 11.28 -8.36
N THR A 50 0.37 10.82 -7.11
CA THR A 50 1.63 10.71 -6.36
C THR A 50 2.00 9.27 -6.04
N GLY A 51 1.12 8.31 -6.31
CA GLY A 51 1.40 6.91 -5.97
C GLY A 51 0.16 6.05 -6.09
N PHE A 52 -0.12 5.27 -5.04
CA PHE A 52 -1.21 4.30 -5.08
C PHE A 52 -1.97 4.24 -3.77
N THR A 53 -3.25 3.90 -3.87
CA THR A 53 -4.07 3.56 -2.72
C THR A 53 -4.41 2.08 -2.82
N PHE A 54 -4.13 1.32 -1.76
CA PHE A 54 -4.45 -0.10 -1.68
C PHE A 54 -5.55 -0.32 -0.67
N PHE A 55 -6.56 -1.07 -1.08
CA PHE A 55 -7.64 -1.49 -0.19
C PHE A 55 -7.33 -2.89 0.28
N VAL A 56 -7.15 -3.05 1.59
CA VAL A 56 -6.71 -4.33 2.16
C VAL A 56 -7.79 -4.93 3.07
N LYS A 57 -7.66 -6.23 3.26
CA LYS A 57 -8.58 -6.97 4.09
C LYS A 57 -8.25 -6.83 5.57
#